data_78a5ddf4a3ec38923dda61a801a34cac
#
_entry.id   78a5ddf4a3ec38923dda61a801a34cac
#
_cell.length_a   1.000
_cell.length_b   1.000
_cell.length_c   1.000
_cell.angle_alpha   90.00
_cell.angle_beta   90.00
_cell.angle_gamma   90.00
#
_symmetry.space_group_name_H-M   'P 1'
#
loop_
_entity.id
_entity.type
_entity.pdbx_description
1 polymer ?
#
loop_
_entity_poly.entity_id
_entity_poly.type
_entity_poly.pdbx_seq_one_letter_code
_entity_poly.pdbx_strand_id
1 'polypeptide(L)'
;MLTSKQRAYLRSLAVNEDTILMIGKGGIDGDVVKQAADAIFKRELIKGKVLETAPVSPREAAEALAEQTESEVVQVIGSKFALYKRNEKNPKIVLPRAKKA
;
A
#
# COMPACT_ATOMS: atom_id res chain seq x y z
N MET A 1 -7.09 6.09 -10.76
CA MET A 1 -6.69 7.03 -9.69
C MET A 1 -7.78 7.12 -8.65
N LEU A 2 -7.40 7.13 -7.38
CA LEU A 2 -8.36 7.20 -6.28
C LEU A 2 -8.87 8.63 -6.07
N THR A 3 -10.18 8.75 -5.81
CA THR A 3 -10.74 10.02 -5.38
C THR A 3 -10.42 10.23 -3.90
N SER A 4 -10.60 11.47 -3.42
CA SER A 4 -10.39 11.77 -2.01
C SER A 4 -11.29 10.92 -1.11
N LYS A 5 -12.53 10.70 -1.53
CA LYS A 5 -13.48 9.88 -0.79
C LYS A 5 -13.06 8.43 -0.74
N GLN A 6 -12.59 7.90 -1.87
CA GLN A 6 -12.13 6.52 -1.94
C GLN A 6 -10.88 6.33 -1.10
N ARG A 7 -9.95 7.29 -1.14
CA ARG A 7 -8.74 7.25 -0.33
C ARG A 7 -9.06 7.29 1.15
N ALA A 8 -10.01 8.13 1.55
CA ALA A 8 -10.44 8.21 2.96
C ALA A 8 -11.02 6.88 3.43
N TYR A 9 -11.81 6.24 2.58
CA TYR A 9 -12.38 4.94 2.89
C TYR A 9 -11.29 3.89 3.09
N LEU A 10 -10.30 3.87 2.19
CA LEU A 10 -9.18 2.93 2.31
C LEU A 10 -8.35 3.19 3.56
N ARG A 11 -8.16 4.45 3.94
CA ARG A 11 -7.46 4.77 5.20
C ARG A 11 -8.21 4.19 6.40
N SER A 12 -9.53 4.24 6.38
CA SER A 12 -10.31 3.68 7.48
C SER A 12 -10.15 2.17 7.57
N LEU A 13 -10.06 1.50 6.44
CA LEU A 13 -9.81 0.06 6.42
C LEU A 13 -8.39 -0.26 6.88
N ALA A 14 -7.42 0.57 6.50
CA ALA A 14 -6.02 0.32 6.83
C ALA A 14 -5.77 0.35 8.34
N VAL A 15 -6.56 1.09 9.10
CA VAL A 15 -6.44 1.13 10.56
C VAL A 15 -6.53 -0.28 11.17
N ASN A 16 -7.34 -1.14 10.56
CA ASN A 16 -7.57 -2.49 11.06
C ASN A 16 -6.71 -3.55 10.37
N GLU A 17 -5.87 -3.15 9.40
CA GLU A 17 -5.01 -4.10 8.72
C GLU A 17 -3.73 -4.34 9.52
N ASP A 18 -3.28 -5.59 9.53
CA ASP A 18 -2.01 -5.92 10.13
C ASP A 18 -0.85 -5.47 9.23
N THR A 19 0.26 -5.09 9.84
CA THR A 19 1.48 -4.79 9.10
C THR A 19 2.07 -6.10 8.62
N ILE A 20 2.06 -6.33 7.32
CA ILE A 20 2.52 -7.60 6.76
C ILE A 20 3.84 -7.47 6.00
N LEU A 21 4.33 -6.27 5.80
CA LEU A 21 5.55 -6.02 5.05
C LEU A 21 6.46 -5.14 5.88
N MET A 22 7.73 -5.52 5.99
CA MET A 22 8.71 -4.73 6.73
C MET A 22 9.90 -4.42 5.84
N ILE A 23 10.27 -3.15 5.80
CA ILE A 23 11.42 -2.70 5.01
C ILE A 23 12.55 -2.44 5.97
N GLY A 24 13.59 -3.24 5.87
CA GLY A 24 14.75 -3.13 6.75
C GLY A 24 15.99 -2.64 6.03
N LYS A 25 17.13 -3.10 6.51
CA LYS A 25 18.45 -2.69 6.06
C LYS A 25 18.68 -2.88 4.56
N GLY A 26 18.04 -3.87 3.95
CA GLY A 26 18.15 -4.14 2.52
C GLY A 26 17.37 -3.18 1.65
N GLY A 27 16.53 -2.35 2.23
CA GLY A 27 15.73 -1.40 1.47
C GLY A 27 14.69 -2.05 0.57
N ILE A 28 14.43 -1.42 -0.56
CA ILE A 28 13.47 -1.93 -1.54
C ILE A 28 14.22 -2.79 -2.55
N ASP A 29 14.31 -4.08 -2.26
CA ASP A 29 14.97 -5.02 -3.18
C ASP A 29 13.92 -5.89 -3.89
N GLY A 30 14.40 -6.81 -4.74
CA GLY A 30 13.50 -7.67 -5.51
C GLY A 30 12.58 -8.52 -4.67
N ASP A 31 13.07 -9.02 -3.54
CA ASP A 31 12.27 -9.84 -2.63
C ASP A 31 11.14 -9.03 -2.02
N VAL A 32 11.43 -7.81 -1.59
CA VAL A 32 10.42 -6.93 -1.01
C VAL A 32 9.35 -6.59 -2.04
N VAL A 33 9.77 -6.26 -3.26
CA VAL A 33 8.83 -5.95 -4.34
C VAL A 33 7.92 -7.15 -4.62
N LYS A 34 8.50 -8.34 -4.67
CA LYS A 34 7.73 -9.56 -4.92
C LYS A 34 6.73 -9.84 -3.80
N GLN A 35 7.16 -9.69 -2.55
CA GLN A 35 6.27 -9.87 -1.40
C GLN A 35 5.11 -8.88 -1.46
N ALA A 36 5.40 -7.62 -1.78
CA ALA A 36 4.37 -6.59 -1.87
C ALA A 36 3.39 -6.91 -3.00
N ALA A 37 3.91 -7.29 -4.16
CA ALA A 37 3.06 -7.62 -5.30
C ALA A 37 2.14 -8.79 -5.01
N ASP A 38 2.68 -9.85 -4.41
CA ASP A 38 1.88 -11.03 -4.04
C ASP A 38 0.81 -10.69 -3.01
N ALA A 39 1.17 -9.91 -2.01
CA ALA A 39 0.23 -9.52 -0.96
C ALA A 39 -0.88 -8.63 -1.51
N ILE A 40 -0.53 -7.68 -2.37
CA ILE A 40 -1.52 -6.79 -2.99
C ILE A 40 -2.47 -7.59 -3.88
N PHE A 41 -1.94 -8.55 -4.62
CA PHE A 41 -2.77 -9.38 -5.47
C PHE A 41 -3.83 -10.14 -4.67
N LYS A 42 -3.45 -10.60 -3.48
CA LYS A 42 -4.36 -11.38 -2.64
C LYS A 42 -5.29 -10.53 -1.79
N ARG A 43 -4.82 -9.38 -1.32
CA ARG A 43 -5.52 -8.58 -0.32
C ARG A 43 -6.05 -7.24 -0.82
N GLU A 44 -5.57 -6.76 -1.93
CA GLU A 44 -5.84 -5.43 -2.51
C GLU A 44 -5.31 -4.29 -1.66
N LEU A 45 -5.48 -4.33 -0.34
CA LEU A 45 -4.98 -3.31 0.57
C LEU A 45 -3.96 -3.95 1.50
N ILE A 46 -2.76 -3.40 1.53
CA ILE A 46 -1.69 -3.90 2.41
C ILE A 46 -1.08 -2.76 3.19
N LYS A 47 -0.46 -3.11 4.31
CA LYS A 47 0.19 -2.17 5.20
C LYS A 47 1.63 -2.61 5.43
N GLY A 48 2.55 -1.66 5.36
CA GLY A 48 3.97 -1.93 5.58
C GLY A 48 4.55 -0.98 6.61
N LYS A 49 5.73 -1.34 7.11
CA LYS A 49 6.47 -0.55 8.07
C LYS A 49 7.92 -0.43 7.60
N VAL A 50 8.49 0.77 7.73
CA VAL A 50 9.89 1.01 7.40
C VAL A 50 10.66 1.10 8.71
N LEU A 51 11.64 0.21 8.87
CA LEU A 51 12.46 0.17 10.07
C LEU A 51 13.51 1.27 10.05
N GLU A 52 14.01 1.65 11.22
CA GLU A 52 15.00 2.71 11.32
C GLU A 52 16.29 2.38 10.56
N THR A 53 16.59 1.11 10.40
CA THR A 53 17.79 0.67 9.69
C THR A 53 17.65 0.74 8.18
N ALA A 54 16.45 1.00 7.66
CA ALA A 54 16.23 1.06 6.23
C ALA A 54 16.91 2.30 5.62
N PRO A 55 17.47 2.16 4.41
CA PRO A 55 18.13 3.29 3.74
C PRO A 55 17.15 4.26 3.07
N VAL A 56 15.85 4.03 3.23
CA VAL A 56 14.81 4.86 2.63
C VAL A 56 13.84 5.34 3.70
N SER A 57 13.21 6.49 3.45
CA SER A 57 12.15 6.97 4.33
C SER A 57 10.85 6.21 4.05
N PRO A 58 9.87 6.28 4.96
CA PRO A 58 8.57 5.65 4.72
C PRO A 58 7.90 6.13 3.43
N ARG A 59 7.99 7.41 3.13
CA ARG A 59 7.41 7.95 1.90
C ARG A 59 8.12 7.42 0.66
N GLU A 60 9.45 7.41 0.68
CA GLU A 60 10.23 6.89 -0.43
C GLU A 60 9.92 5.42 -0.67
N ALA A 61 9.82 4.64 0.41
CA ALA A 61 9.49 3.22 0.31
C ALA A 61 8.10 3.01 -0.30
N ALA A 62 7.12 3.77 0.19
CA ALA A 62 5.76 3.66 -0.31
C ALA A 62 5.67 4.01 -1.79
N GLU A 63 6.31 5.10 -2.20
CA GLU A 63 6.27 5.53 -3.58
C GLU A 63 6.99 4.55 -4.51
N ALA A 64 8.15 4.04 -4.08
CA ALA A 64 8.88 3.08 -4.87
C ALA A 64 8.11 1.78 -5.06
N LEU A 65 7.50 1.27 -4.00
CA LEU A 65 6.70 0.05 -4.08
C LEU A 65 5.44 0.27 -4.92
N ALA A 66 4.79 1.42 -4.76
CA ALA A 66 3.60 1.73 -5.54
C ALA A 66 3.91 1.74 -7.03
N GLU A 67 5.04 2.34 -7.40
CA GLU A 67 5.46 2.38 -8.80
C GLU A 67 5.73 0.98 -9.34
N GLN A 68 6.49 0.18 -8.60
CA GLN A 68 6.89 -1.15 -9.08
C GLN A 68 5.77 -2.18 -9.06
N THR A 69 4.79 -2.01 -8.19
CA THR A 69 3.64 -2.93 -8.13
C THR A 69 2.42 -2.36 -8.84
N GLU A 70 2.54 -1.16 -9.40
CA GLU A 70 1.43 -0.46 -10.05
C GLU A 70 0.24 -0.26 -9.11
N SER A 71 0.55 0.08 -7.87
CA SER A 71 -0.47 0.32 -6.85
C SER A 71 -0.52 1.81 -6.49
N GLU A 72 -1.46 2.17 -5.63
CA GLU A 72 -1.65 3.53 -5.16
C GLU A 72 -1.22 3.66 -3.71
N VAL A 73 -0.55 4.76 -3.38
CA VAL A 73 -0.23 5.06 -1.99
C VAL A 73 -1.48 5.60 -1.33
N VAL A 74 -1.98 4.88 -0.33
CA VAL A 74 -3.17 5.29 0.41
C VAL A 74 -2.83 6.30 1.48
N GLN A 75 -1.79 6.02 2.27
CA GLN A 75 -1.30 6.94 3.29
C GLN A 75 0.12 6.59 3.71
N VAL A 76 0.79 7.57 4.29
CA VAL A 76 2.09 7.38 4.95
C VAL A 76 1.97 8.10 6.29
N ILE A 77 2.06 7.36 7.40
CA ILE A 77 1.97 7.91 8.75
C ILE A 77 3.10 7.35 9.59
N GLY A 78 3.96 8.23 10.10
CA GLY A 78 5.11 7.81 10.88
C GLY A 78 5.99 6.87 10.08
N SER A 79 6.25 5.68 10.60
CA SER A 79 7.07 4.68 9.92
C SER A 79 6.25 3.71 9.07
N LYS A 80 4.94 3.91 8.99
CA LYS A 80 4.05 2.97 8.30
C LYS A 80 3.43 3.58 7.05
N PHE A 81 3.06 2.70 6.11
CA PHE A 81 2.39 3.12 4.89
C PHE A 81 1.36 2.07 4.49
N ALA A 82 0.42 2.47 3.64
CA ALA A 82 -0.59 1.57 3.11
C ALA A 82 -0.65 1.75 1.60
N LEU A 83 -0.80 0.63 0.89
CA LEU A 83 -0.89 0.59 -0.56
C LEU A 83 -2.14 -0.16 -0.97
N TYR A 84 -2.72 0.25 -2.09
CA TYR A 84 -3.92 -0.37 -2.63
C TYR A 84 -3.80 -0.60 -4.14
N LYS A 85 -4.26 -1.76 -4.59
CA LYS A 85 -4.40 -2.04 -6.01
C LYS A 85 -5.61 -2.94 -6.20
N ARG A 86 -6.53 -2.53 -7.06
CA ARG A 86 -7.73 -3.32 -7.32
C ARG A 86 -7.36 -4.61 -8.04
N ASN A 87 -7.92 -5.72 -7.55
CA ASN A 87 -7.83 -7.00 -8.24
C ASN A 87 -9.05 -7.11 -9.15
N GLU A 88 -8.86 -6.88 -10.43
CA GLU A 88 -9.97 -6.84 -11.38
C GLU A 88 -10.63 -8.19 -11.58
N LYS A 89 -9.91 -9.27 -11.36
CA LYS A 89 -10.47 -10.61 -11.52
C LYS A 89 -11.32 -11.04 -10.32
N ASN A 90 -10.91 -10.59 -9.13
CA ASN A 90 -11.58 -11.00 -7.90
C ASN A 90 -11.53 -9.86 -6.86
N PRO A 91 -12.28 -8.77 -7.11
CA PRO A 91 -12.25 -7.63 -6.19
C PRO A 91 -12.74 -8.02 -4.82
N LYS A 92 -12.01 -7.62 -3.79
CA LYS A 92 -12.36 -7.90 -2.39
C LYS A 92 -12.90 -6.67 -1.69
N ILE A 93 -12.41 -5.50 -2.07
CA ILE A 93 -12.81 -4.24 -1.47
C ILE A 93 -13.72 -3.50 -2.42
N VAL A 94 -14.90 -3.14 -1.93
CA VAL A 94 -15.86 -2.34 -2.70
C VAL A 94 -15.65 -0.88 -2.33
N LEU A 95 -15.10 -0.10 -3.24
CA LEU A 95 -14.86 1.31 -3.01
C LEU A 95 -16.15 2.12 -3.15
N PRO A 96 -16.27 3.23 -2.40
CA PRO A 96 -17.36 4.15 -2.63
C PRO A 96 -17.31 4.63 -4.08
N ARG A 97 -18.49 4.77 -4.67
CA ARG A 97 -18.56 5.23 -6.05
C ARG A 97 -18.00 6.64 -6.15
N ALA A 98 -17.19 6.89 -7.17
CA ALA A 98 -16.67 8.21 -7.42
C ALA A 98 -17.86 9.13 -7.73
N LYS A 99 -17.87 10.32 -7.10
CA LYS A 99 -18.96 11.25 -7.30
C LYS A 99 -18.88 11.84 -8.70
N LYS A 100 -19.96 11.78 -9.42
CA LYS A 100 -20.04 12.44 -10.72
C LYS A 100 -20.43 13.88 -10.53
N ALA A 101 -19.76 14.70 -11.28
CA ALA A 101 -20.13 16.12 -11.29
C ALA A 101 -21.48 16.29 -11.97
#